data_79fd88813156a074e660c720f4ec4f29
#
_entry.id   79fd88813156a074e660c720f4ec4f29
#
_cell.length_a   1.000
_cell.length_b   1.000
_cell.length_c   1.000
_cell.angle_alpha   90.00
_cell.angle_beta   90.00
_cell.angle_gamma   90.00
#
_symmetry.space_group_name_H-M   'P 1'
#
loop_
_entity.id
_entity.type
_entity.pdbx_description
1 polymer ?
#
loop_
_entity_poly.entity_id
_entity_poly.type
_entity_poly.pdbx_seq_one_letter_code
_entity_poly.pdbx_strand_id
1 'polypeptide(L)'
;MFYKKDIINLIWPSIFAFLCVSIVFVNTIFCFIATTGSEISLTGTLALNNEVSAKTVLLGGDTVGFEYYSRGVLVLGKNKLFTKDSFVDNVLDNQLVQGDIIVMVNDQEVNTPEDISYILNNQPQDQPANIKAIRKGKEYDTTIRPAYDLLTKKYKLGLWVKNKINGLGTLTYIDPNTQKFAALGHSVQDVNTGVALNVKEGEIYECNILGIKRGVRGNAGELRGLLKNGTKLGILEQNLACGIYGSITNEEFIQNHMPIVVGGKSTIVPGKALIYCSLDGKNIRAYDIEIIKTNRQNAGNKDIVLKITDERLLNAAGGIVQGMSGSPIVQNGKLVGAVTHVFVNDASKGFGIFIDNMLSN
;
A
#
# COMPACT_ATOMS: atom_id res chain seq x y z
N MET A 1 67.21 -30.12 26.29
CA MET A 1 67.57 -28.67 26.14
C MET A 1 68.28 -28.50 24.78
N PHE A 2 67.70 -28.97 23.70
CA PHE A 2 68.20 -28.85 22.32
C PHE A 2 67.03 -28.79 21.35
N TYR A 3 66.28 -27.65 21.27
CA TYR A 3 65.24 -27.49 20.22
C TYR A 3 64.85 -26.04 19.93
N LYS A 4 65.63 -25.08 20.43
CA LYS A 4 65.29 -23.64 20.27
C LYS A 4 66.28 -22.86 19.38
N LYS A 5 67.39 -23.47 18.96
CA LYS A 5 68.40 -22.75 18.17
C LYS A 5 68.21 -22.94 16.64
N ASP A 6 67.60 -24.05 16.22
CA ASP A 6 67.52 -24.38 14.79
C ASP A 6 66.34 -23.69 14.08
N ILE A 7 65.31 -23.27 14.83
CA ILE A 7 64.12 -22.56 14.26
C ILE A 7 64.46 -21.11 13.90
N ILE A 8 65.34 -20.46 14.68
CA ILE A 8 65.73 -19.06 14.45
C ILE A 8 66.58 -18.91 13.19
N ASN A 9 67.40 -19.91 12.86
CA ASN A 9 68.27 -19.90 11.67
C ASN A 9 67.50 -20.16 10.35
N LEU A 10 66.29 -20.72 10.40
CA LEU A 10 65.51 -21.02 9.21
C LEU A 10 64.53 -19.88 8.85
N ILE A 11 64.13 -19.04 9.83
CA ILE A 11 63.15 -17.96 9.63
C ILE A 11 63.78 -16.66 9.14
N TRP A 12 65.03 -16.38 9.55
CA TRP A 12 65.70 -15.13 9.17
C TRP A 12 66.04 -15.00 7.67
N PRO A 13 66.51 -16.05 6.95
CA PRO A 13 66.76 -15.94 5.51
C PRO A 13 65.49 -15.71 4.69
N SER A 14 64.34 -16.28 5.10
CA SER A 14 63.07 -16.15 4.41
C SER A 14 62.47 -14.75 4.60
N ILE A 15 62.59 -14.13 5.79
CA ILE A 15 62.10 -12.76 6.04
C ILE A 15 62.98 -11.75 5.27
N PHE A 16 64.30 -11.95 5.23
CA PHE A 16 65.19 -11.08 4.49
C PHE A 16 64.98 -11.17 2.96
N ALA A 17 64.72 -12.33 2.42
CA ALA A 17 64.35 -12.53 1.00
C ALA A 17 63.02 -11.86 0.65
N PHE A 18 62.02 -11.90 1.53
CA PHE A 18 60.73 -11.24 1.32
C PHE A 18 60.85 -9.72 1.38
N LEU A 19 61.68 -9.18 2.27
CA LEU A 19 61.91 -7.72 2.33
C LEU A 19 62.70 -7.21 1.12
N CYS A 20 63.66 -7.96 0.61
CA CYS A 20 64.41 -7.59 -0.59
C CYS A 20 63.53 -7.63 -1.87
N VAL A 21 62.61 -8.58 -2.01
CA VAL A 21 61.70 -8.68 -3.13
C VAL A 21 60.68 -7.52 -3.11
N SER A 22 60.18 -7.13 -1.91
CA SER A 22 59.27 -5.98 -1.80
C SER A 22 59.93 -4.64 -2.12
N ILE A 23 61.21 -4.43 -1.73
CA ILE A 23 61.98 -3.22 -2.05
C ILE A 23 62.30 -3.13 -3.54
N VAL A 24 62.57 -4.23 -4.22
CA VAL A 24 62.81 -4.27 -5.66
C VAL A 24 61.51 -3.97 -6.43
N PHE A 25 60.36 -4.47 -5.94
CA PHE A 25 59.06 -4.22 -6.58
C PHE A 25 58.63 -2.74 -6.46
N VAL A 26 58.88 -2.10 -5.31
CA VAL A 26 58.60 -0.68 -5.10
C VAL A 26 59.50 0.20 -5.97
N ASN A 27 60.79 -0.15 -6.10
CA ASN A 27 61.72 0.61 -6.94
C ASN A 27 61.46 0.42 -8.44
N THR A 28 61.00 -0.76 -8.92
CA THR A 28 60.59 -0.94 -10.31
C THR A 28 59.33 -0.16 -10.68
N ILE A 29 58.38 -0.06 -9.78
CA ILE A 29 57.22 0.79 -9.99
C ILE A 29 57.59 2.27 -10.03
N PHE A 30 58.52 2.71 -9.17
CA PHE A 30 58.97 4.11 -9.15
C PHE A 30 59.80 4.48 -10.40
N CYS A 31 60.63 3.55 -10.90
CA CYS A 31 61.38 3.77 -12.16
C CYS A 31 60.49 3.77 -13.39
N PHE A 32 59.41 2.96 -13.42
CA PHE A 32 58.46 2.93 -14.52
C PHE A 32 57.65 4.23 -14.62
N ILE A 33 57.40 4.90 -13.47
CA ILE A 33 56.70 6.20 -13.45
C ILE A 33 57.60 7.35 -13.87
N ALA A 34 58.92 7.22 -13.66
CA ALA A 34 59.92 8.25 -14.03
C ALA A 34 60.38 8.21 -15.48
N THR A 35 60.14 7.14 -16.25
CA THR A 35 60.58 7.01 -17.64
C THR A 35 59.48 7.22 -18.68
N THR A 36 58.22 7.29 -18.29
CA THR A 36 57.13 7.75 -19.17
C THR A 36 56.85 9.21 -18.88
N GLY A 37 57.56 10.07 -19.62
CA GLY A 37 57.33 11.52 -19.60
C GLY A 37 55.98 11.92 -20.23
N SER A 38 54.91 11.46 -19.62
CA SER A 38 53.56 12.00 -19.82
C SER A 38 53.27 12.91 -18.64
N GLU A 39 53.16 14.20 -18.93
CA GLU A 39 52.58 15.17 -18.00
C GLU A 39 51.25 14.58 -17.48
N ILE A 40 51.26 14.06 -16.24
CA ILE A 40 50.01 13.78 -15.53
C ILE A 40 49.44 15.16 -15.21
N SER A 41 48.64 15.66 -16.14
CA SER A 41 47.71 16.72 -15.86
C SER A 41 46.90 16.24 -14.67
N LEU A 42 47.15 16.85 -13.51
CA LEU A 42 46.33 16.69 -12.31
C LEU A 42 45.01 17.46 -12.51
N THR A 43 44.28 17.09 -13.57
CA THR A 43 42.86 17.31 -13.60
C THR A 43 42.33 16.38 -12.54
N GLY A 44 42.10 16.95 -11.34
CA GLY A 44 41.37 16.27 -10.31
C GLY A 44 40.12 15.68 -10.95
N THR A 45 40.10 14.36 -11.12
CA THR A 45 38.87 13.64 -11.21
C THR A 45 38.19 13.94 -9.89
N LEU A 46 37.42 15.05 -9.88
CA LEU A 46 36.28 15.12 -9.02
C LEU A 46 35.58 13.80 -9.32
N ALA A 47 35.73 12.82 -8.39
CA ALA A 47 34.76 11.78 -8.28
C ALA A 47 33.44 12.54 -8.29
N LEU A 48 32.78 12.56 -9.42
CA LEU A 48 31.36 12.75 -9.47
C LEU A 48 30.86 11.65 -8.55
N ASN A 49 30.76 11.97 -7.26
CA ASN A 49 29.76 11.37 -6.44
C ASN A 49 28.50 11.56 -7.29
N ASN A 50 28.10 10.53 -8.01
CA ASN A 50 26.72 10.32 -8.35
C ASN A 50 26.03 10.30 -6.99
N GLU A 51 25.77 11.50 -6.45
CA GLU A 51 24.69 11.65 -5.50
C GLU A 51 23.51 11.14 -6.30
N VAL A 52 23.15 9.88 -6.05
CA VAL A 52 21.84 9.36 -6.37
C VAL A 52 20.92 10.40 -5.78
N SER A 53 20.38 11.27 -6.62
CA SER A 53 19.52 12.36 -6.19
C SER A 53 18.46 11.73 -5.35
N ALA A 54 18.52 11.97 -4.05
CA ALA A 54 17.61 11.33 -3.10
C ALA A 54 16.20 11.72 -3.52
N LYS A 55 15.37 10.73 -3.84
CA LYS A 55 13.99 10.97 -4.30
C LYS A 55 13.29 11.86 -3.27
N THR A 56 12.71 12.95 -3.77
CA THR A 56 11.91 13.88 -2.97
C THR A 56 10.45 13.75 -3.38
N VAL A 57 9.57 13.72 -2.39
CA VAL A 57 8.11 13.71 -2.58
C VAL A 57 7.49 14.78 -1.69
N LEU A 58 6.22 15.10 -1.90
CA LEU A 58 5.46 15.96 -1.00
C LEU A 58 4.86 15.10 0.10
N LEU A 59 5.07 15.51 1.36
CA LEU A 59 4.60 14.79 2.55
C LEU A 59 3.08 14.92 2.66
N GLY A 60 2.38 13.79 2.76
CA GLY A 60 0.96 13.73 3.06
C GLY A 60 0.66 13.85 4.56
N GLY A 61 -0.44 13.29 4.97
CA GLY A 61 -0.96 13.33 6.35
C GLY A 61 -2.44 13.73 6.38
N ASP A 62 -2.98 14.13 5.24
CA ASP A 62 -4.40 14.47 5.11
C ASP A 62 -5.25 13.22 5.22
N THR A 63 -6.35 13.34 5.96
CA THR A 63 -7.40 12.35 5.88
C THR A 63 -8.21 12.61 4.62
N VAL A 64 -8.16 11.66 3.70
CA VAL A 64 -8.89 11.71 2.43
C VAL A 64 -10.01 10.68 2.42
N GLY A 65 -11.11 11.05 1.79
CA GLY A 65 -12.16 10.12 1.44
C GLY A 65 -11.94 9.59 0.03
N PHE A 66 -12.31 8.35 -0.21
CA PHE A 66 -12.25 7.76 -1.53
C PHE A 66 -13.52 7.01 -1.86
N GLU A 67 -13.83 6.97 -3.15
CA GLU A 67 -14.92 6.21 -3.71
C GLU A 67 -14.47 5.64 -5.05
N TYR A 68 -14.74 4.35 -5.30
CA TYR A 68 -14.49 3.77 -6.61
C TYR A 68 -15.49 2.69 -6.97
N TYR A 69 -15.68 2.51 -8.27
CA TYR A 69 -16.40 1.40 -8.86
C TYR A 69 -15.43 0.31 -9.26
N SER A 70 -15.78 -0.92 -8.95
CA SER A 70 -14.93 -2.08 -9.28
C SER A 70 -15.15 -2.55 -10.72
N ARG A 71 -14.15 -3.25 -11.24
CA ARG A 71 -14.33 -4.12 -12.40
C ARG A 71 -15.04 -5.39 -11.93
N GLY A 72 -16.22 -5.66 -12.53
CA GLY A 72 -17.08 -6.73 -12.10
C GLY A 72 -17.92 -6.41 -10.86
N VAL A 73 -18.81 -7.30 -10.53
CA VAL A 73 -19.83 -7.13 -9.48
C VAL A 73 -19.61 -8.16 -8.38
N LEU A 74 -19.34 -7.69 -7.15
CA LEU A 74 -19.07 -8.52 -5.98
C LEU A 74 -20.35 -9.16 -5.43
N VAL A 75 -20.36 -10.45 -5.23
CA VAL A 75 -21.42 -11.19 -4.57
C VAL A 75 -21.28 -11.06 -3.05
N LEU A 76 -22.30 -10.47 -2.41
CA LEU A 76 -22.37 -10.31 -0.95
C LEU A 76 -23.11 -11.47 -0.27
N GLY A 77 -23.95 -12.16 -1.01
CA GLY A 77 -24.76 -13.27 -0.49
C GLY A 77 -25.97 -13.58 -1.35
N LYS A 78 -26.76 -14.53 -0.88
CA LYS A 78 -28.02 -14.92 -1.52
C LYS A 78 -29.15 -13.97 -1.13
N ASN A 79 -30.09 -13.77 -2.07
CA ASN A 79 -31.30 -12.99 -1.89
C ASN A 79 -32.52 -13.86 -2.23
N LYS A 80 -33.55 -13.86 -1.40
CA LYS A 80 -34.80 -14.55 -1.66
C LYS A 80 -35.57 -13.88 -2.79
N LEU A 81 -36.10 -14.64 -3.69
CA LEU A 81 -36.99 -14.18 -4.75
C LEU A 81 -38.43 -14.67 -4.49
N PHE A 82 -39.41 -13.81 -4.78
CA PHE A 82 -40.81 -14.17 -4.72
C PHE A 82 -41.27 -14.64 -6.08
N THR A 83 -41.45 -15.97 -6.20
CA THR A 83 -41.86 -16.63 -7.46
C THR A 83 -43.32 -17.15 -7.36
N LYS A 84 -43.84 -17.69 -8.44
CA LYS A 84 -45.21 -18.26 -8.45
C LYS A 84 -45.43 -19.39 -7.43
N ASP A 85 -44.39 -20.14 -7.10
CA ASP A 85 -44.50 -21.34 -6.27
C ASP A 85 -44.20 -21.12 -4.80
N SER A 86 -43.43 -20.08 -4.45
CA SER A 86 -43.15 -19.62 -3.08
C SER A 86 -41.93 -18.67 -3.07
N PHE A 87 -41.45 -18.30 -1.86
CA PHE A 87 -40.10 -17.74 -1.67
C PHE A 87 -39.05 -18.81 -1.97
N VAL A 88 -38.32 -18.65 -3.08
CA VAL A 88 -37.24 -19.56 -3.46
C VAL A 88 -35.94 -19.08 -2.89
N ASP A 89 -35.34 -19.90 -2.04
CA ASP A 89 -34.04 -19.63 -1.42
C ASP A 89 -32.85 -20.02 -2.34
N ASN A 90 -33.08 -20.82 -3.38
CA ASN A 90 -32.04 -21.54 -4.09
C ASN A 90 -32.18 -21.54 -5.60
N VAL A 91 -31.87 -20.42 -6.23
CA VAL A 91 -31.56 -20.43 -7.67
C VAL A 91 -30.10 -20.90 -7.93
N LEU A 92 -29.30 -21.07 -6.90
CA LEU A 92 -27.84 -21.02 -7.04
C LEU A 92 -27.04 -22.22 -6.54
N ASP A 93 -27.64 -23.26 -5.96
CA ASP A 93 -26.97 -24.50 -5.47
C ASP A 93 -25.44 -24.44 -5.34
N ASN A 94 -24.90 -23.41 -4.62
CA ASN A 94 -23.46 -23.13 -4.42
C ASN A 94 -22.65 -22.80 -5.69
N GLN A 95 -23.28 -22.54 -6.83
CA GLN A 95 -22.59 -22.13 -8.05
C GLN A 95 -21.91 -20.78 -7.89
N LEU A 96 -22.60 -19.79 -7.25
CA LEU A 96 -22.02 -18.53 -6.82
C LEU A 96 -22.11 -18.41 -5.29
N VAL A 97 -21.04 -17.95 -4.66
CA VAL A 97 -20.95 -17.79 -3.21
C VAL A 97 -20.48 -16.38 -2.86
N GLN A 98 -20.63 -16.01 -1.61
CA GLN A 98 -20.10 -14.74 -1.08
C GLN A 98 -18.60 -14.60 -1.37
N GLY A 99 -18.20 -13.44 -1.92
CA GLY A 99 -16.83 -13.14 -2.29
C GLY A 99 -16.49 -13.44 -3.76
N ASP A 100 -17.39 -14.04 -4.53
CA ASP A 100 -17.22 -14.15 -5.99
C ASP A 100 -17.39 -12.78 -6.66
N ILE A 101 -16.68 -12.56 -7.75
CA ILE A 101 -16.80 -11.35 -8.58
C ILE A 101 -17.32 -11.79 -9.94
N ILE A 102 -18.55 -11.40 -10.29
CA ILE A 102 -19.13 -11.66 -11.60
C ILE A 102 -18.53 -10.65 -12.58
N VAL A 103 -17.89 -11.14 -13.65
CA VAL A 103 -17.24 -10.30 -14.67
C VAL A 103 -17.93 -10.35 -16.03
N MET A 104 -18.63 -11.46 -16.34
CA MET A 104 -19.42 -11.57 -17.58
C MET A 104 -20.73 -12.35 -17.33
N VAL A 105 -21.74 -11.99 -18.08
CA VAL A 105 -23.02 -12.72 -18.20
C VAL A 105 -23.33 -12.85 -19.68
N ASN A 106 -23.51 -14.10 -20.17
CA ASN A 106 -23.74 -14.40 -21.59
C ASN A 106 -22.75 -13.70 -22.53
N ASP A 107 -21.44 -13.83 -22.23
CA ASP A 107 -20.34 -13.25 -22.99
C ASP A 107 -20.34 -11.71 -23.05
N GLN A 108 -21.17 -11.03 -22.26
CA GLN A 108 -21.18 -9.59 -22.10
C GLN A 108 -20.51 -9.20 -20.78
N GLU A 109 -19.60 -8.22 -20.83
CA GLU A 109 -18.94 -7.68 -19.65
C GLU A 109 -19.97 -7.03 -18.72
N VAL A 110 -19.85 -7.27 -17.41
CA VAL A 110 -20.68 -6.65 -16.39
C VAL A 110 -19.81 -5.90 -15.39
N ASN A 111 -20.19 -4.68 -15.07
CA ASN A 111 -19.52 -3.82 -14.12
C ASN A 111 -20.49 -3.24 -13.09
N THR A 112 -21.78 -3.34 -13.33
CA THR A 112 -22.84 -2.84 -12.45
C THR A 112 -23.91 -3.92 -12.22
N PRO A 113 -24.66 -3.87 -11.10
CA PRO A 113 -25.82 -4.71 -10.91
C PRO A 113 -26.89 -4.52 -12.00
N GLU A 114 -26.97 -3.33 -12.57
CA GLU A 114 -27.85 -2.96 -13.66
C GLU A 114 -27.51 -3.69 -14.95
N ASP A 115 -26.22 -3.90 -15.25
CA ASP A 115 -25.77 -4.67 -16.42
C ASP A 115 -26.30 -6.10 -16.35
N ILE A 116 -26.17 -6.75 -15.17
CA ILE A 116 -26.70 -8.10 -14.95
C ILE A 116 -28.21 -8.10 -15.18
N SER A 117 -28.92 -7.14 -14.59
CA SER A 117 -30.38 -7.04 -14.75
C SER A 117 -30.78 -6.83 -16.21
N TYR A 118 -30.07 -5.97 -16.94
CA TYR A 118 -30.31 -5.69 -18.34
C TYR A 118 -30.14 -6.97 -19.20
N ILE A 119 -29.02 -7.67 -19.06
CA ILE A 119 -28.74 -8.87 -19.85
C ILE A 119 -29.80 -9.95 -19.59
N LEU A 120 -30.11 -10.21 -18.31
CA LEU A 120 -31.07 -11.28 -17.95
C LEU A 120 -32.51 -10.98 -18.46
N ASN A 121 -32.90 -9.74 -18.57
CA ASN A 121 -34.24 -9.35 -18.98
C ASN A 121 -34.38 -9.13 -20.51
N ASN A 122 -33.26 -9.14 -21.25
CA ASN A 122 -33.22 -9.05 -22.70
C ASN A 122 -32.87 -10.40 -23.38
N GLN A 123 -32.65 -11.44 -22.62
CA GLN A 123 -32.50 -12.82 -23.16
C GLN A 123 -33.87 -13.50 -23.32
N PRO A 124 -33.98 -14.59 -24.13
CA PRO A 124 -35.17 -15.42 -24.16
C PRO A 124 -35.55 -15.94 -22.77
N GLN A 125 -36.86 -15.95 -22.48
CA GLN A 125 -37.37 -16.37 -21.18
C GLN A 125 -36.96 -17.82 -20.87
N ASP A 126 -36.73 -18.10 -19.58
CA ASP A 126 -36.37 -19.43 -19.05
C ASP A 126 -35.04 -20.03 -19.58
N GLN A 127 -34.24 -19.28 -20.29
CA GLN A 127 -32.90 -19.73 -20.67
C GLN A 127 -31.88 -19.57 -19.52
N PRO A 128 -30.99 -20.56 -19.33
CA PRO A 128 -29.87 -20.44 -18.44
C PRO A 128 -28.95 -19.29 -18.88
N ALA A 129 -28.40 -18.56 -17.93
CA ALA A 129 -27.37 -17.57 -18.16
C ALA A 129 -25.99 -18.16 -17.89
N ASN A 130 -25.06 -17.99 -18.81
CA ASN A 130 -23.64 -18.33 -18.62
C ASN A 130 -22.97 -17.22 -17.85
N ILE A 131 -22.34 -17.56 -16.74
CA ILE A 131 -21.69 -16.61 -15.84
C ILE A 131 -20.20 -16.90 -15.80
N LYS A 132 -19.37 -15.90 -16.10
CA LYS A 132 -17.95 -15.96 -15.80
C LYS A 132 -17.69 -15.18 -14.52
N ALA A 133 -17.06 -15.82 -13.53
CA ALA A 133 -16.78 -15.22 -12.24
C ALA A 133 -15.35 -15.50 -11.78
N ILE A 134 -14.87 -14.69 -10.85
CA ILE A 134 -13.56 -14.83 -10.21
C ILE A 134 -13.78 -15.24 -8.76
N ARG A 135 -13.17 -16.35 -8.34
CA ARG A 135 -13.16 -16.86 -6.97
C ARG A 135 -11.71 -16.99 -6.49
N LYS A 136 -11.33 -16.27 -5.44
CA LYS A 136 -9.95 -16.30 -4.90
C LYS A 136 -8.88 -16.07 -5.97
N GLY A 137 -9.13 -15.13 -6.90
CA GLY A 137 -8.21 -14.77 -7.97
C GLY A 137 -8.18 -15.71 -9.17
N LYS A 138 -9.03 -16.75 -9.21
CA LYS A 138 -9.14 -17.69 -10.33
C LYS A 138 -10.48 -17.54 -11.04
N GLU A 139 -10.43 -17.41 -12.36
CA GLU A 139 -11.65 -17.40 -13.19
C GLU A 139 -12.27 -18.80 -13.26
N TYR A 140 -13.58 -18.85 -13.33
CA TYR A 140 -14.37 -20.05 -13.59
C TYR A 140 -15.68 -19.69 -14.27
N ASP A 141 -16.23 -20.65 -15.01
CA ASP A 141 -17.52 -20.54 -15.67
C ASP A 141 -18.57 -21.37 -14.94
N THR A 142 -19.79 -20.86 -14.89
CA THR A 142 -20.95 -21.56 -14.36
C THR A 142 -22.20 -21.14 -15.11
N THR A 143 -23.24 -21.96 -15.04
CA THR A 143 -24.50 -21.67 -15.70
C THR A 143 -25.63 -21.65 -14.68
N ILE A 144 -26.39 -20.55 -14.65
CA ILE A 144 -27.46 -20.32 -13.67
C ILE A 144 -28.77 -20.03 -14.41
N ARG A 145 -29.85 -20.65 -13.99
CA ARG A 145 -31.17 -20.32 -14.49
C ARG A 145 -31.74 -19.16 -13.67
N PRO A 146 -32.00 -17.98 -14.29
CA PRO A 146 -32.63 -16.86 -13.61
C PRO A 146 -34.07 -17.19 -13.21
N ALA A 147 -34.53 -16.65 -12.09
CA ALA A 147 -35.91 -16.76 -11.67
C ALA A 147 -36.66 -15.44 -11.86
N TYR A 148 -37.93 -15.53 -12.25
CA TYR A 148 -38.78 -14.36 -12.37
C TYR A 148 -39.33 -13.93 -11.02
N ASP A 149 -38.89 -12.75 -10.56
CA ASP A 149 -39.32 -12.15 -9.30
C ASP A 149 -40.61 -11.34 -9.48
N LEU A 150 -41.71 -11.82 -8.91
CA LEU A 150 -43.02 -11.20 -9.02
C LEU A 150 -43.10 -9.80 -8.40
N LEU A 151 -42.26 -9.50 -7.40
CA LEU A 151 -42.29 -8.20 -6.77
C LEU A 151 -41.74 -7.11 -7.70
N THR A 152 -40.62 -7.39 -8.37
CA THR A 152 -39.97 -6.44 -9.27
C THR A 152 -40.31 -6.62 -10.72
N LYS A 153 -41.02 -7.71 -11.07
CA LYS A 153 -41.41 -8.14 -12.44
C LYS A 153 -40.19 -8.24 -13.37
N LYS A 154 -39.08 -8.81 -12.85
CA LYS A 154 -37.83 -8.99 -13.57
C LYS A 154 -37.20 -10.35 -13.30
N TYR A 155 -36.44 -10.86 -14.28
CA TYR A 155 -35.57 -12.01 -14.10
C TYR A 155 -34.33 -11.60 -13.27
N LYS A 156 -33.99 -12.40 -12.27
CA LYS A 156 -32.88 -12.18 -11.33
C LYS A 156 -32.13 -13.46 -10.99
N LEU A 157 -30.88 -13.32 -10.56
CA LEU A 157 -30.06 -14.43 -10.06
C LEU A 157 -30.33 -14.77 -8.58
N GLY A 158 -31.07 -13.94 -7.84
CA GLY A 158 -31.27 -14.14 -6.41
C GLY A 158 -30.00 -13.86 -5.57
N LEU A 159 -29.31 -12.76 -5.89
CA LEU A 159 -28.08 -12.34 -5.23
C LEU A 159 -28.18 -10.93 -4.67
N TRP A 160 -27.52 -10.71 -3.52
CA TRP A 160 -27.07 -9.41 -3.09
C TRP A 160 -25.72 -9.16 -3.70
N VAL A 161 -25.59 -8.05 -4.42
CA VAL A 161 -24.37 -7.68 -5.15
C VAL A 161 -24.05 -6.21 -5.00
N LYS A 162 -22.77 -5.85 -5.14
CA LYS A 162 -22.32 -4.46 -5.22
C LYS A 162 -21.08 -4.31 -6.11
N ASN A 163 -20.85 -3.10 -6.56
CA ASN A 163 -19.65 -2.74 -7.32
C ASN A 163 -19.00 -1.44 -6.84
N LYS A 164 -19.57 -0.80 -5.81
CA LYS A 164 -19.12 0.49 -5.29
C LYS A 164 -18.44 0.30 -3.93
N ILE A 165 -17.23 0.85 -3.78
CA ILE A 165 -16.46 0.87 -2.55
C ILE A 165 -16.19 2.31 -2.18
N ASN A 166 -16.34 2.64 -0.91
CA ASN A 166 -15.96 3.93 -0.35
C ASN A 166 -15.30 3.75 1.02
N GLY A 167 -14.54 4.73 1.43
CA GLY A 167 -13.86 4.69 2.72
C GLY A 167 -13.09 5.97 3.01
N LEU A 168 -12.40 5.94 4.17
CA LEU A 168 -11.50 6.98 4.61
C LEU A 168 -10.10 6.40 4.79
N GLY A 169 -9.09 7.20 4.53
CA GLY A 169 -7.71 6.86 4.77
C GLY A 169 -6.82 8.08 4.82
N THR A 170 -5.53 7.89 4.93
CA THR A 170 -4.56 8.98 4.99
C THR A 170 -3.69 8.96 3.73
N LEU A 171 -3.51 10.13 3.12
CA LEU A 171 -2.56 10.36 2.04
C LEU A 171 -1.15 10.19 2.58
N THR A 172 -0.32 9.38 1.90
CA THR A 172 1.06 9.15 2.34
C THR A 172 2.03 10.13 1.69
N TYR A 173 1.96 10.27 0.37
CA TYR A 173 2.78 11.22 -0.37
C TYR A 173 2.13 11.57 -1.71
N ILE A 174 2.63 12.68 -2.30
CA ILE A 174 2.41 13.06 -3.71
C ILE A 174 3.78 13.19 -4.37
N ASP A 175 3.96 12.64 -5.55
CA ASP A 175 5.14 12.89 -6.40
C ASP A 175 4.95 14.24 -7.10
N PRO A 176 5.81 15.24 -6.85
CA PRO A 176 5.61 16.60 -7.38
C PRO A 176 5.76 16.68 -8.91
N ASN A 177 6.48 15.73 -9.53
CA ASN A 177 6.74 15.75 -10.97
C ASN A 177 5.62 15.11 -11.77
N THR A 178 4.98 14.07 -11.22
CA THR A 178 3.95 13.28 -11.90
C THR A 178 2.55 13.51 -11.36
N GLN A 179 2.43 14.23 -10.23
CA GLN A 179 1.19 14.43 -9.47
C GLN A 179 0.55 13.10 -8.99
N LYS A 180 1.28 11.99 -9.09
CA LYS A 180 0.84 10.69 -8.59
C LYS A 180 0.88 10.65 -7.07
N PHE A 181 -0.13 10.04 -6.47
CA PHE A 181 -0.20 9.86 -5.03
C PHE A 181 -0.22 8.39 -4.63
N ALA A 182 0.15 8.13 -3.39
CA ALA A 182 -0.12 6.88 -2.70
C ALA A 182 -0.75 7.15 -1.33
N ALA A 183 -1.68 6.27 -0.92
CA ALA A 183 -2.36 6.36 0.35
C ALA A 183 -2.62 4.97 0.96
N LEU A 184 -3.01 4.90 2.23
CA LEU A 184 -3.40 3.75 3.03
C LEU A 184 -2.31 2.73 3.36
N GLY A 185 -1.35 2.45 2.48
CA GLY A 185 -0.29 1.45 2.74
C GLY A 185 -0.75 -0.02 2.71
N HIS A 186 -2.00 -0.28 2.38
CA HIS A 186 -2.60 -1.61 2.18
C HIS A 186 -3.79 -1.53 1.22
N SER A 187 -4.19 -2.66 0.65
CA SER A 187 -5.37 -2.71 -0.22
C SER A 187 -6.66 -2.41 0.55
N VAL A 188 -7.60 -1.80 -0.15
CA VAL A 188 -8.99 -1.67 0.31
C VAL A 188 -9.70 -2.98 0.01
N GLN A 189 -10.30 -3.55 1.04
CA GLN A 189 -11.08 -4.77 0.98
C GLN A 189 -12.53 -4.49 1.37
N ASP A 190 -13.45 -5.22 0.73
CA ASP A 190 -14.85 -5.21 1.14
C ASP A 190 -15.00 -5.77 2.56
N VAL A 191 -15.68 -5.03 3.43
CA VAL A 191 -15.81 -5.38 4.85
C VAL A 191 -16.58 -6.68 5.13
N ASN A 192 -17.46 -7.09 4.22
CA ASN A 192 -18.30 -8.27 4.39
C ASN A 192 -17.63 -9.55 3.88
N THR A 193 -16.82 -9.41 2.82
CA THR A 193 -16.22 -10.54 2.10
C THR A 193 -14.72 -10.65 2.28
N GLY A 194 -14.04 -9.58 2.69
CA GLY A 194 -12.58 -9.50 2.76
C GLY A 194 -11.91 -9.46 1.38
N VAL A 195 -12.67 -9.34 0.30
CA VAL A 195 -12.15 -9.33 -1.07
C VAL A 195 -11.68 -7.95 -1.47
N ALA A 196 -10.46 -7.84 -1.99
CA ALA A 196 -9.98 -6.63 -2.65
C ALA A 196 -10.49 -6.58 -4.08
N LEU A 197 -11.07 -5.44 -4.48
CA LEU A 197 -11.63 -5.23 -5.81
C LEU A 197 -10.72 -4.31 -6.62
N ASN A 198 -10.54 -4.66 -7.91
CA ASN A 198 -9.81 -3.82 -8.84
C ASN A 198 -10.63 -2.57 -9.20
N VAL A 199 -9.96 -1.44 -9.27
CA VAL A 199 -10.59 -0.17 -9.66
C VAL A 199 -10.90 -0.17 -11.16
N LYS A 200 -12.12 0.21 -11.50
CA LYS A 200 -12.52 0.57 -12.86
C LYS A 200 -12.43 2.07 -13.05
N GLU A 201 -13.06 2.80 -12.15
CA GLU A 201 -13.02 4.26 -12.06
C GLU A 201 -13.17 4.66 -10.59
N GLY A 202 -12.49 5.71 -10.16
CA GLY A 202 -12.54 6.14 -8.78
C GLY A 202 -12.05 7.56 -8.59
N GLU A 203 -12.40 8.11 -7.46
CA GLU A 203 -12.10 9.49 -7.09
C GLU A 203 -11.68 9.58 -5.63
N ILE A 204 -10.86 10.58 -5.32
CA ILE A 204 -10.54 10.97 -3.95
C ILE A 204 -11.04 12.39 -3.68
N TYR A 205 -11.41 12.61 -2.42
CA TYR A 205 -12.08 13.81 -1.95
C TYR A 205 -11.49 14.31 -0.65
N GLU A 206 -11.63 15.60 -0.39
CA GLU A 206 -11.55 16.08 0.98
C GLU A 206 -12.64 15.40 1.83
N CYS A 207 -12.37 15.25 3.12
CA CYS A 207 -13.39 14.75 4.04
C CYS A 207 -13.58 15.65 5.26
N ASN A 208 -14.83 15.72 5.74
CA ASN A 208 -15.17 16.34 6.99
C ASN A 208 -15.17 15.27 8.09
N ILE A 209 -14.28 15.36 9.04
CA ILE A 209 -14.29 14.46 10.20
C ILE A 209 -15.34 14.94 11.19
N LEU A 210 -16.30 14.09 11.48
CA LEU A 210 -17.41 14.34 12.40
C LEU A 210 -17.08 13.93 13.83
N GLY A 211 -16.11 13.02 14.01
CA GLY A 211 -15.69 12.54 15.30
C GLY A 211 -14.76 11.33 15.23
N ILE A 212 -14.30 10.94 16.40
CA ILE A 212 -13.40 9.79 16.59
C ILE A 212 -14.06 8.80 17.53
N LYS A 213 -14.24 7.57 17.07
CA LYS A 213 -14.51 6.45 17.95
C LYS A 213 -13.18 5.93 18.49
N ARG A 214 -12.96 6.07 19.77
CA ARG A 214 -11.69 5.64 20.38
C ARG A 214 -11.46 4.14 20.24
N GLY A 215 -10.21 3.77 19.99
CA GLY A 215 -9.76 2.39 20.07
C GLY A 215 -9.76 1.91 21.53
N VAL A 216 -10.25 0.69 21.73
CA VAL A 216 -10.20 -0.02 23.02
C VAL A 216 -9.74 -1.45 22.75
N ARG A 217 -9.29 -2.15 23.80
CA ARG A 217 -8.85 -3.53 23.67
C ARG A 217 -9.96 -4.40 23.06
N GLY A 218 -9.61 -5.10 21.97
CA GLY A 218 -10.54 -5.95 21.23
C GLY A 218 -11.39 -5.22 20.17
N ASN A 219 -11.30 -3.89 20.09
CA ASN A 219 -12.05 -3.10 19.10
C ASN A 219 -11.19 -1.94 18.60
N ALA A 220 -10.80 -1.99 17.36
CA ALA A 220 -10.12 -0.86 16.71
C ALA A 220 -11.07 0.34 16.65
N GLY A 221 -10.57 1.53 16.99
CA GLY A 221 -11.32 2.77 16.82
C GLY A 221 -11.43 3.15 15.35
N GLU A 222 -12.18 4.22 15.07
CA GLU A 222 -12.37 4.73 13.69
C GLU A 222 -12.49 6.25 13.65
N LEU A 223 -11.97 6.88 12.60
CA LEU A 223 -12.33 8.23 12.21
C LEU A 223 -13.69 8.16 11.51
N ARG A 224 -14.65 8.95 11.98
CA ARG A 224 -15.96 9.08 11.36
C ARG A 224 -16.02 10.35 10.57
N GLY A 225 -16.26 10.24 9.29
CA GLY A 225 -16.31 11.40 8.39
C GLY A 225 -17.22 11.18 7.21
N LEU A 226 -17.46 12.25 6.50
CA LEU A 226 -18.21 12.29 5.26
C LEU A 226 -17.32 12.86 4.16
N LEU A 227 -17.47 12.33 2.95
CA LEU A 227 -16.91 12.94 1.75
C LEU A 227 -17.47 14.34 1.62
N LYS A 228 -16.62 15.33 1.45
CA LYS A 228 -17.05 16.71 1.25
C LYS A 228 -17.46 16.86 -0.21
N ASN A 229 -18.76 16.93 -0.45
CA ASN A 229 -19.31 17.07 -1.79
C ASN A 229 -18.73 18.30 -2.50
N GLY A 230 -18.32 18.11 -3.76
CA GLY A 230 -17.77 19.18 -4.60
C GLY A 230 -16.28 19.48 -4.42
N THR A 231 -15.55 18.76 -3.55
CA THR A 231 -14.12 18.93 -3.35
C THR A 231 -13.34 17.69 -3.78
N LYS A 232 -13.45 17.36 -5.05
CA LYS A 232 -12.63 16.33 -5.68
C LYS A 232 -11.18 16.77 -5.66
N LEU A 233 -10.31 15.91 -5.11
CA LEU A 233 -8.86 16.11 -5.07
C LEU A 233 -8.16 15.48 -6.27
N GLY A 234 -8.70 14.36 -6.77
CA GLY A 234 -8.06 13.64 -7.84
C GLY A 234 -8.79 12.36 -8.25
N ILE A 235 -8.10 11.57 -9.06
CA ILE A 235 -8.59 10.32 -9.64
C ILE A 235 -7.88 9.17 -8.92
N LEU A 236 -8.66 8.15 -8.49
CA LEU A 236 -8.15 6.90 -7.94
C LEU A 236 -8.10 5.87 -9.07
N GLU A 237 -6.92 5.34 -9.35
CA GLU A 237 -6.65 4.49 -10.51
C GLU A 237 -6.44 3.03 -10.13
N GLN A 238 -5.85 2.75 -8.95
CA GLN A 238 -5.43 1.41 -8.56
C GLN A 238 -5.66 1.15 -7.08
N ASN A 239 -6.00 -0.11 -6.78
CA ASN A 239 -6.07 -0.67 -5.44
C ASN A 239 -5.12 -1.88 -5.38
N LEU A 240 -3.93 -1.69 -4.83
CA LEU A 240 -2.85 -2.67 -4.79
C LEU A 240 -2.56 -3.13 -3.35
N ALA A 241 -1.75 -4.17 -3.19
CA ALA A 241 -1.39 -4.73 -1.88
C ALA A 241 -0.74 -3.69 -0.94
N CYS A 242 -0.01 -2.72 -1.52
CA CYS A 242 0.73 -1.68 -0.78
C CYS A 242 -0.02 -0.34 -0.67
N GLY A 243 -1.29 -0.25 -1.10
CA GLY A 243 -2.07 0.98 -1.01
C GLY A 243 -3.02 1.22 -2.16
N ILE A 244 -3.62 2.40 -2.14
CA ILE A 244 -4.35 2.97 -3.28
C ILE A 244 -3.49 4.03 -3.96
N TYR A 245 -3.60 4.13 -5.27
CA TYR A 245 -2.78 4.98 -6.12
C TYR A 245 -3.64 5.71 -7.15
N GLY A 246 -3.16 6.86 -7.58
CA GLY A 246 -3.84 7.67 -8.59
C GLY A 246 -3.14 8.99 -8.81
N SER A 247 -3.88 9.99 -9.27
CA SER A 247 -3.36 11.32 -9.60
C SER A 247 -4.15 12.39 -8.88
N ILE A 248 -3.44 13.36 -8.26
CA ILE A 248 -4.05 14.59 -7.76
C ILE A 248 -4.25 15.54 -8.93
N THR A 249 -5.47 16.07 -9.08
CA THR A 249 -5.81 17.04 -10.12
C THR A 249 -6.08 18.44 -9.57
N ASN A 250 -6.13 18.57 -8.25
CA ASN A 250 -6.31 19.86 -7.55
C ASN A 250 -4.93 20.47 -7.26
N GLU A 251 -4.54 21.48 -8.03
CA GLU A 251 -3.22 22.13 -7.91
C GLU A 251 -3.04 22.87 -6.58
N GLU A 252 -4.08 23.53 -6.07
CA GLU A 252 -4.04 24.22 -4.78
C GLU A 252 -3.76 23.21 -3.65
N PHE A 253 -4.37 22.05 -3.70
CA PHE A 253 -4.09 20.98 -2.75
C PHE A 253 -2.62 20.54 -2.80
N ILE A 254 -2.04 20.36 -3.99
CA ILE A 254 -0.63 19.99 -4.16
C ILE A 254 0.31 21.04 -3.54
N GLN A 255 0.04 22.32 -3.80
CA GLN A 255 0.88 23.44 -3.35
C GLN A 255 0.93 23.60 -1.82
N ASN A 256 -0.05 23.06 -1.10
CA ASN A 256 -0.10 23.12 0.36
C ASN A 256 0.81 22.08 1.04
N HIS A 257 1.47 21.21 0.29
CA HIS A 257 2.30 20.13 0.85
C HIS A 257 3.79 20.46 0.78
N MET A 258 4.52 20.08 1.83
CA MET A 258 5.95 20.33 1.97
C MET A 258 6.78 19.19 1.35
N PRO A 259 7.89 19.52 0.66
CA PRO A 259 8.79 18.51 0.16
C PRO A 259 9.52 17.78 1.28
N ILE A 260 9.71 16.47 1.13
CA ILE A 260 10.46 15.62 2.05
C ILE A 260 11.30 14.63 1.28
N VAL A 261 12.52 14.39 1.76
CA VAL A 261 13.43 13.39 1.21
C VAL A 261 12.95 11.99 1.61
N VAL A 262 12.95 11.07 0.66
CA VAL A 262 12.63 9.65 0.91
C VAL A 262 13.83 8.97 1.57
N GLY A 263 13.58 8.26 2.67
CA GLY A 263 14.55 7.39 3.34
C GLY A 263 14.33 5.94 2.93
N GLY A 264 15.34 5.29 2.36
CA GLY A 264 15.24 3.87 2.01
C GLY A 264 15.20 2.94 3.22
N LYS A 265 14.84 1.66 3.01
CA LYS A 265 14.78 0.60 4.05
C LYS A 265 16.04 0.49 4.92
N SER A 266 17.21 0.86 4.38
CA SER A 266 18.49 0.83 5.10
C SER A 266 18.61 1.93 6.16
N THR A 267 17.88 3.04 6.04
CA THR A 267 17.99 4.21 6.91
C THR A 267 17.11 4.12 8.16
N ILE A 268 16.09 3.25 8.14
CA ILE A 268 15.16 3.11 9.26
C ILE A 268 15.76 2.25 10.37
N VAL A 269 15.67 2.72 11.60
CA VAL A 269 16.17 2.01 12.79
C VAL A 269 15.14 2.04 13.92
N PRO A 270 15.15 1.08 14.87
CA PRO A 270 14.36 1.18 16.08
C PRO A 270 14.66 2.49 16.84
N GLY A 271 13.63 3.10 17.43
CA GLY A 271 13.74 4.36 18.16
C GLY A 271 12.70 5.39 17.78
N LYS A 272 12.92 6.63 18.18
CA LYS A 272 11.99 7.75 17.99
C LYS A 272 11.72 8.04 16.50
N ALA A 273 10.48 8.32 16.20
CA ALA A 273 10.01 8.76 14.89
C ALA A 273 8.71 9.57 15.05
N LEU A 274 8.17 10.07 13.96
CA LEU A 274 6.91 10.81 13.91
C LEU A 274 5.95 10.15 12.94
N ILE A 275 4.66 10.24 13.21
CA ILE A 275 3.62 10.06 12.21
C ILE A 275 2.89 11.37 11.97
N TYR A 276 2.46 11.57 10.73
CA TYR A 276 1.69 12.75 10.35
C TYR A 276 0.26 12.32 9.99
N CYS A 277 -0.73 12.90 10.64
CA CYS A 277 -2.13 12.68 10.29
C CYS A 277 -3.02 13.85 10.73
N SER A 278 -4.16 13.97 10.09
CA SER A 278 -5.23 14.88 10.47
C SER A 278 -6.32 14.11 11.19
N LEU A 279 -6.66 14.50 12.41
CA LEU A 279 -7.77 13.92 13.18
C LEU A 279 -9.06 14.75 13.08
N ASP A 280 -8.96 15.93 12.51
CA ASP A 280 -10.08 16.87 12.35
C ASP A 280 -10.44 17.13 10.87
N GLY A 281 -9.72 16.48 9.95
CA GLY A 281 -9.88 16.65 8.50
C GLY A 281 -9.36 17.98 7.95
N LYS A 282 -8.67 18.78 8.76
CA LYS A 282 -8.19 20.12 8.38
C LYS A 282 -6.72 20.35 8.67
N ASN A 283 -6.27 19.89 9.84
CA ASN A 283 -4.93 20.19 10.34
C ASN A 283 -4.09 18.93 10.42
N ILE A 284 -3.06 18.81 9.60
CA ILE A 284 -2.05 17.77 9.72
C ILE A 284 -1.20 18.09 10.95
N ARG A 285 -1.01 17.10 11.81
CA ARG A 285 -0.16 17.21 13.01
C ARG A 285 0.84 16.06 13.05
N ALA A 286 2.02 16.37 13.57
CA ALA A 286 3.03 15.37 13.91
C ALA A 286 2.75 14.81 15.30
N TYR A 287 2.81 13.49 15.42
CA TYR A 287 2.66 12.75 16.67
C TYR A 287 3.85 11.84 16.91
N ASP A 288 4.36 11.84 18.14
CA ASP A 288 5.50 11.04 18.55
C ASP A 288 5.16 9.55 18.55
N ILE A 289 6.06 8.77 17.97
CA ILE A 289 6.02 7.30 17.98
C ILE A 289 7.39 6.71 18.29
N GLU A 290 7.40 5.46 18.65
CA GLU A 290 8.60 4.64 18.72
C GLU A 290 8.52 3.50 17.72
N ILE A 291 9.50 3.39 16.83
CA ILE A 291 9.70 2.20 15.99
C ILE A 291 10.32 1.13 16.87
N ILE A 292 9.57 0.06 17.14
CA ILE A 292 10.01 -1.05 18.02
C ILE A 292 10.95 -1.98 17.26
N LYS A 293 10.58 -2.36 16.04
CA LYS A 293 11.37 -3.24 15.18
C LYS A 293 10.96 -3.11 13.72
N THR A 294 11.88 -3.53 12.85
CA THR A 294 11.65 -3.61 11.40
C THR A 294 11.97 -5.01 10.90
N ASN A 295 11.22 -5.49 9.91
CA ASN A 295 11.48 -6.74 9.22
C ASN A 295 11.85 -6.46 7.75
N ARG A 296 13.14 -6.35 7.46
CA ARG A 296 13.64 -6.00 6.12
C ARG A 296 13.54 -7.13 5.10
N GLN A 297 13.36 -8.36 5.56
CA GLN A 297 13.26 -9.54 4.69
C GLN A 297 11.87 -9.78 4.14
N ASN A 298 10.86 -9.14 4.71
CA ASN A 298 9.48 -9.26 4.30
C ASN A 298 9.15 -8.16 3.27
N ALA A 299 8.43 -8.50 2.21
CA ALA A 299 7.93 -7.56 1.20
C ALA A 299 6.42 -7.31 1.41
N GLY A 300 6.00 -7.19 2.67
CA GLY A 300 4.60 -7.05 3.03
C GLY A 300 4.20 -5.62 3.39
N ASN A 301 3.04 -5.49 4.02
CA ASN A 301 2.52 -4.23 4.57
C ASN A 301 2.54 -4.20 6.12
N LYS A 302 3.35 -5.08 6.75
CA LYS A 302 3.57 -5.20 8.20
C LYS A 302 5.05 -5.26 8.56
N ASP A 303 5.85 -4.48 7.87
CA ASP A 303 7.32 -4.53 7.95
C ASP A 303 7.88 -3.75 9.13
N ILE A 304 7.14 -2.76 9.60
CA ILE A 304 7.48 -1.89 10.72
C ILE A 304 6.50 -2.18 11.85
N VAL A 305 7.01 -2.40 13.06
CA VAL A 305 6.20 -2.42 14.29
C VAL A 305 6.46 -1.13 15.03
N LEU A 306 5.41 -0.40 15.34
CA LEU A 306 5.48 0.89 16.00
C LEU A 306 4.53 0.99 17.22
N LYS A 307 4.84 1.92 18.12
CA LYS A 307 4.05 2.27 19.28
C LYS A 307 3.83 3.78 19.32
N ILE A 308 2.61 4.20 19.56
CA ILE A 308 2.27 5.61 19.82
C ILE A 308 2.78 5.97 21.22
N THR A 309 3.53 7.06 21.30
CA THR A 309 4.05 7.62 22.56
C THR A 309 3.50 9.01 22.84
N ASP A 310 2.85 9.63 21.88
CA ASP A 310 2.24 10.95 21.99
C ASP A 310 0.94 10.91 22.79
N GLU A 311 0.93 11.60 23.95
CA GLU A 311 -0.25 11.63 24.83
C GLU A 311 -1.46 12.32 24.17
N ARG A 312 -1.25 13.29 23.29
CA ARG A 312 -2.33 13.97 22.56
C ARG A 312 -3.12 12.98 21.71
N LEU A 313 -2.42 12.10 20.99
CA LEU A 313 -3.04 11.07 20.15
C LEU A 313 -3.67 9.97 21.01
N LEU A 314 -2.98 9.52 22.06
CA LEU A 314 -3.52 8.53 23.00
C LEU A 314 -4.80 9.05 23.69
N ASN A 315 -4.83 10.32 24.09
CA ASN A 315 -6.01 10.93 24.70
C ASN A 315 -7.16 11.14 23.71
N ALA A 316 -6.88 11.55 22.48
CA ALA A 316 -7.91 11.80 21.47
C ALA A 316 -8.51 10.51 20.89
N ALA A 317 -7.66 9.55 20.51
CA ALA A 317 -8.07 8.37 19.74
C ALA A 317 -7.86 7.02 20.45
N GLY A 318 -7.13 7.01 21.55
CA GLY A 318 -6.72 5.78 22.24
C GLY A 318 -5.54 5.06 21.58
N GLY A 319 -5.01 5.62 20.49
CA GLY A 319 -3.93 5.08 19.68
C GLY A 319 -4.24 5.16 18.18
N ILE A 320 -3.82 4.15 17.42
CA ILE A 320 -4.08 4.05 15.98
C ILE A 320 -5.54 3.63 15.78
N VAL A 321 -6.25 4.36 14.93
CA VAL A 321 -7.66 4.08 14.58
C VAL A 321 -7.81 3.92 13.05
N GLN A 322 -8.89 3.27 12.61
CA GLN A 322 -9.23 3.18 11.19
C GLN A 322 -9.37 4.59 10.60
N GLY A 323 -8.85 4.79 9.41
CA GLY A 323 -8.69 6.09 8.76
C GLY A 323 -7.27 6.67 8.89
N MET A 324 -6.46 6.24 9.88
CA MET A 324 -5.05 6.61 9.99
C MET A 324 -4.12 5.75 9.11
N SER A 325 -4.63 4.70 8.47
CA SER A 325 -3.87 3.93 7.48
C SER A 325 -3.38 4.84 6.37
N GLY A 326 -2.08 4.80 6.06
CA GLY A 326 -1.40 5.71 5.14
C GLY A 326 -0.67 6.88 5.83
N SER A 327 -0.88 7.12 7.14
CA SER A 327 -0.16 8.18 7.85
C SER A 327 1.35 8.05 7.65
N PRO A 328 2.02 9.06 7.06
CA PRO A 328 3.46 9.01 6.80
C PRO A 328 4.27 8.81 8.09
N ILE A 329 5.25 7.92 8.04
CA ILE A 329 6.23 7.73 9.11
C ILE A 329 7.51 8.47 8.73
N VAL A 330 7.92 9.42 9.56
CA VAL A 330 9.12 10.24 9.35
C VAL A 330 10.13 9.97 10.46
N GLN A 331 11.36 9.60 10.08
CA GLN A 331 12.47 9.42 10.99
C GLN A 331 13.68 10.20 10.50
N ASN A 332 14.33 10.95 11.38
CA ASN A 332 15.50 11.78 11.05
C ASN A 332 15.28 12.71 9.84
N GLY A 333 14.07 13.31 9.74
CA GLY A 333 13.71 14.22 8.65
C GLY A 333 13.46 13.54 7.29
N LYS A 334 13.34 12.21 7.24
CA LYS A 334 13.09 11.45 6.01
C LYS A 334 11.80 10.66 6.09
N LEU A 335 11.05 10.60 4.99
CA LEU A 335 9.88 9.72 4.85
C LEU A 335 10.37 8.28 4.71
N VAL A 336 10.06 7.43 5.69
CA VAL A 336 10.57 6.04 5.76
C VAL A 336 9.49 4.98 5.61
N GLY A 337 8.22 5.35 5.74
CA GLY A 337 7.11 4.41 5.64
C GLY A 337 5.75 5.05 5.86
N ALA A 338 4.74 4.20 6.01
CA ALA A 338 3.38 4.60 6.35
C ALA A 338 2.75 3.63 7.36
N VAL A 339 1.86 4.13 8.21
CA VAL A 339 1.04 3.31 9.11
C VAL A 339 0.07 2.46 8.29
N THR A 340 -0.12 1.19 8.63
CA THR A 340 -1.03 0.29 7.90
C THR A 340 -2.12 -0.32 8.77
N HIS A 341 -1.78 -0.99 9.85
CA HIS A 341 -2.73 -1.73 10.67
C HIS A 341 -2.52 -1.45 12.15
N VAL A 342 -3.60 -1.47 12.91
CA VAL A 342 -3.58 -1.41 14.38
C VAL A 342 -3.57 -2.81 14.98
N PHE A 343 -2.98 -2.97 16.17
CA PHE A 343 -3.12 -4.20 16.95
C PHE A 343 -4.48 -4.19 17.64
N VAL A 344 -5.31 -5.18 17.34
CA VAL A 344 -6.68 -5.28 17.89
C VAL A 344 -6.70 -5.29 19.43
N ASN A 345 -5.68 -5.92 20.05
CA ASN A 345 -5.58 -6.03 21.50
C ASN A 345 -4.86 -4.86 22.19
N ASP A 346 -4.24 -3.95 21.41
CA ASP A 346 -3.49 -2.81 21.96
C ASP A 346 -3.42 -1.69 20.90
N ALA A 347 -4.39 -0.80 20.90
CA ALA A 347 -4.48 0.29 19.91
C ALA A 347 -3.29 1.26 19.98
N SER A 348 -2.50 1.26 21.06
CA SER A 348 -1.26 2.05 21.12
C SER A 348 -0.17 1.51 20.20
N LYS A 349 -0.32 0.28 19.64
CA LYS A 349 0.65 -0.36 18.74
C LYS A 349 0.04 -0.66 17.38
N GLY A 350 0.90 -0.72 16.39
CA GLY A 350 0.50 -1.07 15.03
C GLY A 350 1.65 -1.47 14.13
N PHE A 351 1.28 -1.70 12.90
CA PHE A 351 2.20 -2.00 11.82
C PHE A 351 2.32 -0.82 10.86
N GLY A 352 3.43 -0.80 10.15
CA GLY A 352 3.67 0.07 9.00
C GLY A 352 4.34 -0.68 7.88
N ILE A 353 4.32 -0.08 6.70
CA ILE A 353 4.97 -0.52 5.48
C ILE A 353 6.20 0.38 5.22
N PHE A 354 7.26 -0.17 4.65
CA PHE A 354 8.37 0.65 4.14
C PHE A 354 7.90 1.48 2.94
N ILE A 355 8.40 2.72 2.86
CA ILE A 355 8.08 3.62 1.74
C ILE A 355 8.53 3.05 0.40
N ASP A 356 9.66 2.32 0.37
CA ASP A 356 10.17 1.64 -0.82
C ASP A 356 9.11 0.73 -1.46
N ASN A 357 8.33 0.00 -0.64
CA ASN A 357 7.29 -0.89 -1.12
C ASN A 357 6.09 -0.14 -1.73
N MET A 358 5.84 1.10 -1.30
CA MET A 358 4.80 1.95 -1.90
C MET A 358 5.29 2.66 -3.16
N LEU A 359 6.57 2.96 -3.27
CA LEU A 359 7.18 3.66 -4.41
C LEU A 359 7.49 2.76 -5.60
N SER A 360 7.50 1.44 -5.41
CA SER A 360 7.80 0.46 -6.46
C SER A 360 6.58 0.04 -7.31
N ASN A 361 5.43 0.67 -7.10
CA ASN A 361 4.17 0.39 -7.83
C ASN A 361 3.81 1.52 -8.79
#